data_6347c0ff8236ed858e7501dc70403a20
#
_entry.id   6347c0ff8236ed858e7501dc70403a20
#
_cell.length_a   1.000
_cell.length_b   1.000
_cell.length_c   1.000
_cell.angle_alpha   90.00
_cell.angle_beta   90.00
_cell.angle_gamma   90.00
#
_symmetry.space_group_name_H-M   'P 1'
#
loop_
_entity.id
_entity.type
_entity.pdbx_description
1 polymer ?
#
loop_
_entity_poly.entity_id
_entity_poly.type
_entity_poly.pdbx_seq_one_letter_code
_entity_poly.pdbx_strand_id
1 'polypeptide(L)'
;MEGISLSQILSKPELTMFVTYFSGFFAGIGTLIIGFWLSGRAERAVRHMLDSIPRLSPMLIPICSSVTRYAGIIITLVVSLGQFGIQTTSIIAVLGAAGLAIGLALQGTLSNVAAGVMLLILRPFETGDWIEVAGSSGVVKEVGLFTTSIDTFDNIFISMPNSTIWSSTIINHSRHTQRRLDIEIGVSYNSDLDNVEKTMLSLTDDPRIHQNPEPQFHVLSYADSSILVRLRVYVDYDDMYALNWDLNKRIKKLFDSHNIEIPFAQLVLHNAD
;
A
#
# COMPACT_ATOMS: atom_id res chain seq x y z
N MET A 1 -56.64 -46.33 46.37
CA MET A 1 -55.32 -45.66 46.46
C MET A 1 -54.87 -45.34 45.00
N GLU A 2 -55.23 -44.15 44.56
CA GLU A 2 -54.81 -43.68 43.21
C GLU A 2 -53.31 -43.36 43.24
N GLY A 3 -52.57 -44.12 42.48
CA GLY A 3 -51.13 -43.89 42.32
C GLY A 3 -50.94 -42.58 41.57
N ILE A 4 -50.41 -41.56 42.24
CA ILE A 4 -49.96 -40.32 41.63
C ILE A 4 -48.89 -40.66 40.59
N SER A 5 -49.20 -40.50 39.30
CA SER A 5 -48.23 -40.81 38.23
C SER A 5 -47.06 -39.83 38.27
N LEU A 6 -45.85 -40.33 38.01
CA LEU A 6 -44.62 -39.55 37.95
C LEU A 6 -44.73 -38.29 37.02
N SER A 7 -45.57 -38.40 35.99
CA SER A 7 -45.89 -37.29 35.07
C SER A 7 -46.67 -36.12 35.75
N GLN A 8 -47.56 -36.46 36.73
CA GLN A 8 -48.31 -35.45 37.49
C GLN A 8 -47.45 -34.75 38.58
N ILE A 9 -46.39 -35.41 39.06
CA ILE A 9 -45.46 -34.82 40.00
C ILE A 9 -44.52 -33.85 39.23
N LEU A 10 -44.08 -34.25 38.03
CA LEU A 10 -43.19 -33.46 37.17
C LEU A 10 -43.88 -32.24 36.52
N SER A 11 -45.22 -32.24 36.46
CA SER A 11 -46.00 -31.11 35.90
C SER A 11 -46.31 -29.98 36.90
N LYS A 12 -45.91 -30.13 38.18
CA LYS A 12 -46.08 -29.05 39.17
C LYS A 12 -45.20 -27.86 38.83
N PRO A 13 -45.77 -26.64 38.70
CA PRO A 13 -45.00 -25.44 38.31
C PRO A 13 -43.84 -25.14 39.27
N GLU A 14 -43.94 -25.48 40.51
CA GLU A 14 -42.90 -25.33 41.53
C GLU A 14 -41.70 -26.23 41.26
N LEU A 15 -41.90 -27.47 40.79
CA LEU A 15 -40.84 -28.42 40.50
C LEU A 15 -40.12 -28.07 39.20
N THR A 16 -40.85 -27.60 38.18
CA THR A 16 -40.25 -27.14 36.92
C THR A 16 -39.42 -25.89 37.14
N MET A 17 -39.87 -24.95 37.96
CA MET A 17 -39.08 -23.76 38.33
C MET A 17 -37.80 -24.17 39.08
N PHE A 18 -37.90 -25.06 40.06
CA PHE A 18 -36.76 -25.54 40.83
C PHE A 18 -35.73 -26.25 39.93
N VAL A 19 -36.16 -27.12 39.03
CA VAL A 19 -35.27 -27.80 38.05
C VAL A 19 -34.62 -26.80 37.13
N THR A 20 -35.35 -25.79 36.67
CA THR A 20 -34.79 -24.72 35.77
C THR A 20 -33.73 -23.89 36.48
N TYR A 21 -33.99 -23.43 37.72
CA TYR A 21 -32.99 -22.67 38.48
C TYR A 21 -31.77 -23.49 38.86
N PHE A 22 -32.00 -24.77 39.24
CA PHE A 22 -30.93 -25.70 39.61
C PHE A 22 -30.03 -26.03 38.40
N SER A 23 -30.64 -26.32 37.24
CA SER A 23 -29.90 -26.59 36.01
C SER A 23 -29.16 -25.35 35.51
N GLY A 24 -29.77 -24.14 35.61
CA GLY A 24 -29.12 -22.88 35.26
C GLY A 24 -27.89 -22.59 36.15
N PHE A 25 -28.02 -22.88 37.47
CA PHE A 25 -26.89 -22.70 38.40
C PHE A 25 -25.70 -23.60 38.08
N PHE A 26 -25.92 -24.90 37.84
CA PHE A 26 -24.84 -25.81 37.46
C PHE A 26 -24.28 -25.51 36.08
N ALA A 27 -25.13 -25.11 35.12
CA ALA A 27 -24.70 -24.66 33.81
C ALA A 27 -23.83 -23.40 33.90
N GLY A 28 -24.19 -22.43 34.73
CA GLY A 28 -23.42 -21.22 35.00
C GLY A 28 -22.04 -21.51 35.58
N ILE A 29 -21.97 -22.41 36.58
CA ILE A 29 -20.66 -22.83 37.16
C ILE A 29 -19.83 -23.58 36.12
N GLY A 30 -20.45 -24.50 35.37
CA GLY A 30 -19.77 -25.22 34.27
C GLY A 30 -19.19 -24.26 33.23
N THR A 31 -19.97 -23.26 32.84
CA THR A 31 -19.55 -22.21 31.91
C THR A 31 -18.37 -21.41 32.46
N LEU A 32 -18.37 -21.06 33.76
CA LEU A 32 -17.25 -20.38 34.40
C LEU A 32 -15.97 -21.23 34.32
N ILE A 33 -16.04 -22.49 34.75
CA ILE A 33 -14.88 -23.37 34.76
C ILE A 33 -14.31 -23.56 33.35
N ILE A 34 -15.18 -23.89 32.39
CA ILE A 34 -14.78 -24.12 30.99
C ILE A 34 -14.25 -22.81 30.38
N GLY A 35 -14.91 -21.68 30.59
CA GLY A 35 -14.54 -20.40 30.04
C GLY A 35 -13.18 -19.87 30.57
N PHE A 36 -12.94 -20.00 31.90
CA PHE A 36 -11.63 -19.66 32.47
C PHE A 36 -10.52 -20.56 31.94
N TRP A 37 -10.77 -21.87 31.81
CA TRP A 37 -9.81 -22.80 31.24
C TRP A 37 -9.53 -22.49 29.76
N LEU A 38 -10.58 -22.20 28.98
CA LEU A 38 -10.46 -21.86 27.56
C LEU A 38 -9.72 -20.52 27.36
N SER A 39 -10.03 -19.51 28.18
CA SER A 39 -9.34 -18.22 28.17
C SER A 39 -7.84 -18.36 28.46
N GLY A 40 -7.49 -19.22 29.43
CA GLY A 40 -6.07 -19.51 29.72
C GLY A 40 -5.38 -20.33 28.62
N ARG A 41 -6.10 -21.17 27.88
CA ARG A 41 -5.54 -21.85 26.71
C ARG A 41 -5.38 -20.90 25.54
N ALA A 42 -6.33 -20.01 25.29
CA ALA A 42 -6.23 -18.98 24.27
C ALA A 42 -5.04 -18.05 24.53
N GLU A 43 -4.85 -17.59 25.76
CA GLU A 43 -3.67 -16.80 26.15
C GLU A 43 -2.35 -17.54 25.81
N ARG A 44 -2.24 -18.81 26.17
CA ARG A 44 -1.03 -19.61 25.90
C ARG A 44 -0.81 -19.85 24.42
N ALA A 45 -1.87 -20.09 23.66
CA ALA A 45 -1.81 -20.26 22.20
C ALA A 45 -1.31 -18.96 21.53
N VAL A 46 -1.89 -17.80 21.88
CA VAL A 46 -1.45 -16.50 21.36
C VAL A 46 0.00 -16.22 21.74
N ARG A 47 0.38 -16.46 23.00
CA ARG A 47 1.78 -16.32 23.44
C ARG A 47 2.73 -17.17 22.61
N HIS A 48 2.42 -18.45 22.43
CA HIS A 48 3.25 -19.37 21.65
C HIS A 48 3.37 -18.97 20.16
N MET A 49 2.26 -18.49 19.57
CA MET A 49 2.27 -17.97 18.20
C MET A 49 3.15 -16.71 18.07
N LEU A 50 3.05 -15.79 19.01
CA LEU A 50 3.82 -14.54 18.98
C LEU A 50 5.31 -14.77 19.31
N ASP A 51 5.65 -15.71 20.19
CA ASP A 51 7.02 -16.09 20.50
C ASP A 51 7.77 -16.68 19.30
N SER A 52 7.06 -17.21 18.32
CA SER A 52 7.64 -17.79 17.11
C SER A 52 7.96 -16.74 16.02
N ILE A 53 7.54 -15.49 16.18
CA ILE A 53 7.76 -14.42 15.20
C ILE A 53 9.11 -13.73 15.46
N PRO A 54 10.13 -13.92 14.59
CA PRO A 54 11.40 -13.21 14.68
C PRO A 54 11.18 -11.69 14.56
N ARG A 55 11.83 -10.89 15.40
CA ARG A 55 11.77 -9.42 15.43
C ARG A 55 10.54 -8.79 16.11
N LEU A 56 9.65 -9.58 16.72
CA LEU A 56 8.60 -9.00 17.55
C LEU A 56 9.20 -8.52 18.88
N SER A 57 8.84 -7.31 19.31
CA SER A 57 9.30 -6.80 20.62
C SER A 57 8.80 -7.71 21.75
N PRO A 58 9.69 -8.20 22.65
CA PRO A 58 9.29 -9.03 23.77
C PRO A 58 8.22 -8.39 24.68
N MET A 59 8.11 -7.05 24.66
CA MET A 59 7.10 -6.32 25.44
C MET A 59 5.66 -6.47 24.89
N LEU A 60 5.50 -6.77 23.61
CA LEU A 60 4.16 -6.92 22.99
C LEU A 60 3.52 -8.26 23.32
N ILE A 61 4.29 -9.31 23.52
CA ILE A 61 3.81 -10.66 23.77
C ILE A 61 2.92 -10.74 25.00
N PRO A 62 3.34 -10.26 26.19
CA PRO A 62 2.50 -10.29 27.37
C PRO A 62 1.26 -9.39 27.25
N ILE A 63 1.35 -8.28 26.52
CA ILE A 63 0.21 -7.37 26.32
C ILE A 63 -0.88 -8.08 25.49
N CYS A 64 -0.55 -8.59 24.31
CA CYS A 64 -1.50 -9.26 23.43
C CYS A 64 -2.11 -10.52 24.07
N SER A 65 -1.29 -11.32 24.76
CA SER A 65 -1.76 -12.53 25.44
C SER A 65 -2.69 -12.18 26.62
N SER A 66 -2.39 -11.14 27.39
CA SER A 66 -3.25 -10.68 28.49
C SER A 66 -4.58 -10.11 27.98
N VAL A 67 -4.56 -9.31 26.91
CA VAL A 67 -5.80 -8.80 26.27
C VAL A 67 -6.70 -9.95 25.85
N THR A 68 -6.14 -10.98 25.21
CA THR A 68 -6.90 -12.18 24.80
C THR A 68 -7.54 -12.87 26.00
N ARG A 69 -6.79 -13.06 27.09
CA ARG A 69 -7.30 -13.66 28.32
C ARG A 69 -8.42 -12.87 28.93
N TYR A 70 -8.24 -11.56 29.14
CA TYR A 70 -9.27 -10.72 29.76
C TYR A 70 -10.51 -10.60 28.93
N ALA A 71 -10.39 -10.52 27.59
CA ALA A 71 -11.54 -10.57 26.69
C ALA A 71 -12.32 -11.87 26.85
N GLY A 72 -11.64 -13.02 26.90
CA GLY A 72 -12.25 -14.33 27.15
C GLY A 72 -12.94 -14.42 28.52
N ILE A 73 -12.32 -13.87 29.57
CA ILE A 73 -12.90 -13.82 30.93
C ILE A 73 -14.17 -12.96 30.94
N ILE A 74 -14.16 -11.79 30.32
CA ILE A 74 -15.33 -10.90 30.24
C ILE A 74 -16.51 -11.60 29.55
N ILE A 75 -16.25 -12.24 28.40
CA ILE A 75 -17.27 -13.02 27.67
C ILE A 75 -17.82 -14.13 28.55
N THR A 76 -16.95 -14.90 29.21
CA THR A 76 -17.32 -15.99 30.13
C THR A 76 -18.22 -15.49 31.26
N LEU A 77 -17.87 -14.37 31.90
CA LEU A 77 -18.65 -13.80 32.98
C LEU A 77 -20.06 -13.38 32.51
N VAL A 78 -20.16 -12.71 31.35
CA VAL A 78 -21.45 -12.27 30.79
C VAL A 78 -22.35 -13.47 30.50
N VAL A 79 -21.81 -14.53 29.88
CA VAL A 79 -22.57 -15.74 29.56
C VAL A 79 -23.01 -16.45 30.85
N SER A 80 -22.15 -16.57 31.85
CA SER A 80 -22.48 -17.20 33.13
C SER A 80 -23.55 -16.43 33.91
N LEU A 81 -23.49 -15.08 33.92
CA LEU A 81 -24.54 -14.24 34.56
C LEU A 81 -25.89 -14.49 33.90
N GLY A 82 -25.94 -14.63 32.58
CA GLY A 82 -27.19 -14.97 31.88
C GLY A 82 -27.76 -16.34 32.31
N GLN A 83 -26.90 -17.34 32.54
CA GLN A 83 -27.29 -18.66 33.03
C GLN A 83 -27.84 -18.62 34.47
N PHE A 84 -27.31 -17.71 35.30
CA PHE A 84 -27.83 -17.48 36.64
C PHE A 84 -29.13 -16.69 36.66
N GLY A 85 -29.72 -16.34 35.48
CA GLY A 85 -30.97 -15.59 35.36
C GLY A 85 -30.79 -14.07 35.53
N ILE A 86 -29.56 -13.57 35.58
CA ILE A 86 -29.27 -12.13 35.66
C ILE A 86 -29.40 -11.53 34.25
N GLN A 87 -30.15 -10.44 34.16
CA GLN A 87 -30.34 -9.75 32.89
C GLN A 87 -29.03 -9.06 32.44
N THR A 88 -28.40 -9.61 31.40
CA THR A 88 -27.09 -9.16 30.90
C THR A 88 -27.18 -8.12 29.78
N THR A 89 -28.41 -7.75 29.35
CA THR A 89 -28.63 -6.82 28.23
C THR A 89 -27.88 -5.50 28.38
N SER A 90 -27.95 -4.89 29.59
CA SER A 90 -27.24 -3.63 29.85
C SER A 90 -25.71 -3.77 29.81
N ILE A 91 -25.19 -4.91 30.29
CA ILE A 91 -23.76 -5.19 30.28
C ILE A 91 -23.28 -5.37 28.83
N ILE A 92 -24.05 -6.13 28.02
CA ILE A 92 -23.75 -6.33 26.59
C ILE A 92 -23.80 -4.99 25.85
N ALA A 93 -24.78 -4.13 26.14
CA ALA A 93 -24.90 -2.79 25.55
C ALA A 93 -23.65 -1.94 25.86
N VAL A 94 -23.17 -1.93 27.12
CA VAL A 94 -21.96 -1.19 27.53
C VAL A 94 -20.72 -1.77 26.84
N LEU A 95 -20.59 -3.09 26.81
CA LEU A 95 -19.45 -3.75 26.13
C LEU A 95 -19.46 -3.49 24.62
N GLY A 96 -20.65 -3.47 24.01
CA GLY A 96 -20.81 -3.12 22.61
C GLY A 96 -20.38 -1.68 22.31
N ALA A 97 -20.81 -0.72 23.15
CA ALA A 97 -20.42 0.67 23.03
C ALA A 97 -18.89 0.85 23.24
N ALA A 98 -18.30 0.17 24.23
CA ALA A 98 -16.86 0.16 24.45
C ALA A 98 -16.10 -0.46 23.27
N GLY A 99 -16.60 -1.56 22.72
CA GLY A 99 -16.02 -2.21 21.52
C GLY A 99 -16.08 -1.30 20.30
N LEU A 100 -17.19 -0.57 20.10
CA LEU A 100 -17.31 0.42 19.03
C LEU A 100 -16.30 1.56 19.20
N ALA A 101 -16.17 2.08 20.42
CA ALA A 101 -15.21 3.15 20.71
C ALA A 101 -13.75 2.71 20.42
N ILE A 102 -13.38 1.49 20.82
CA ILE A 102 -12.07 0.91 20.52
C ILE A 102 -11.88 0.72 19.01
N GLY A 103 -12.91 0.21 18.32
CA GLY A 103 -12.88 0.03 16.86
C GLY A 103 -12.65 1.35 16.13
N LEU A 104 -13.35 2.43 16.54
CA LEU A 104 -13.15 3.77 15.98
C LEU A 104 -11.75 4.31 16.28
N ALA A 105 -11.23 4.09 17.50
CA ALA A 105 -9.87 4.50 17.86
C ALA A 105 -8.79 3.76 17.03
N LEU A 106 -9.02 2.50 16.66
CA LEU A 106 -8.10 1.67 15.87
C LEU A 106 -8.34 1.72 14.37
N GLN A 107 -9.34 2.48 13.89
CA GLN A 107 -9.76 2.53 12.49
C GLN A 107 -8.58 2.80 11.53
N GLY A 108 -7.73 3.78 11.85
CA GLY A 108 -6.58 4.12 11.00
C GLY A 108 -5.55 2.98 10.92
N THR A 109 -5.30 2.29 12.02
CA THR A 109 -4.37 1.15 12.05
C THR A 109 -4.91 -0.01 11.22
N LEU A 110 -6.20 -0.33 11.38
CA LEU A 110 -6.85 -1.40 10.63
C LEU A 110 -6.93 -1.09 9.13
N SER A 111 -7.15 0.17 8.77
CA SER A 111 -7.10 0.65 7.38
C SER A 111 -5.73 0.41 6.75
N ASN A 112 -4.64 0.68 7.48
CA ASN A 112 -3.27 0.42 6.99
C ASN A 112 -3.00 -1.06 6.79
N VAL A 113 -3.45 -1.92 7.69
CA VAL A 113 -3.33 -3.38 7.55
C VAL A 113 -4.09 -3.88 6.33
N ALA A 114 -5.36 -3.46 6.17
CA ALA A 114 -6.17 -3.84 5.02
C ALA A 114 -5.53 -3.39 3.70
N ALA A 115 -5.05 -2.14 3.64
CA ALA A 115 -4.34 -1.60 2.48
C ALA A 115 -3.05 -2.37 2.20
N GLY A 116 -2.25 -2.70 3.23
CA GLY A 116 -1.03 -3.50 3.07
C GLY A 116 -1.31 -4.88 2.48
N VAL A 117 -2.35 -5.56 2.96
CA VAL A 117 -2.79 -6.85 2.39
C VAL A 117 -3.24 -6.69 0.93
N MET A 118 -3.98 -5.63 0.61
CA MET A 118 -4.40 -5.37 -0.78
C MET A 118 -3.23 -5.07 -1.70
N LEU A 119 -2.23 -4.31 -1.25
CA LEU A 119 -1.00 -4.05 -2.00
C LEU A 119 -0.24 -5.36 -2.30
N LEU A 120 -0.15 -6.27 -1.33
CA LEU A 120 0.51 -7.57 -1.51
C LEU A 120 -0.25 -8.53 -2.41
N ILE A 121 -1.59 -8.47 -2.45
CA ILE A 121 -2.43 -9.33 -3.30
C ILE A 121 -2.48 -8.82 -4.73
N LEU A 122 -2.80 -7.53 -4.92
CA LEU A 122 -3.02 -6.94 -6.25
C LEU A 122 -1.73 -6.47 -6.93
N ARG A 123 -0.66 -6.28 -6.15
CA ARG A 123 0.70 -5.92 -6.62
C ARG A 123 0.71 -4.83 -7.69
N PRO A 124 0.21 -3.62 -7.40
CA PRO A 124 0.34 -2.50 -8.34
C PRO A 124 1.81 -2.14 -8.60
N PHE A 125 2.69 -2.49 -7.67
CA PHE A 125 4.15 -2.42 -7.76
C PHE A 125 4.77 -3.57 -6.96
N GLU A 126 6.05 -3.83 -7.19
CA GLU A 126 6.86 -4.82 -6.50
C GLU A 126 8.06 -4.16 -5.80
N THR A 127 8.72 -4.92 -4.92
CA THR A 127 9.99 -4.47 -4.32
C THR A 127 11.03 -4.31 -5.41
N GLY A 128 11.68 -3.14 -5.45
CA GLY A 128 12.62 -2.76 -6.49
C GLY A 128 12.03 -1.82 -7.55
N ASP A 129 10.70 -1.71 -7.65
CA ASP A 129 10.06 -0.77 -8.57
C ASP A 129 10.29 0.68 -8.14
N TRP A 130 10.55 1.54 -9.11
CA TRP A 130 10.46 2.98 -8.93
C TRP A 130 9.03 3.43 -9.10
N ILE A 131 8.48 4.02 -8.03
CA ILE A 131 7.11 4.54 -7.99
C ILE A 131 7.09 6.01 -7.59
N GLU A 132 6.02 6.67 -8.02
CA GLU A 132 5.62 7.97 -7.51
C GLU A 132 4.21 7.86 -6.92
N VAL A 133 4.06 8.26 -5.67
CA VAL A 133 2.80 8.14 -4.92
C VAL A 133 2.72 9.21 -3.85
N ALA A 134 1.55 9.84 -3.70
CA ALA A 134 1.29 10.89 -2.71
C ALA A 134 2.37 12.00 -2.66
N GLY A 135 2.90 12.41 -3.83
CA GLY A 135 3.91 13.45 -3.94
C GLY A 135 5.34 13.03 -3.58
N SER A 136 5.57 11.75 -3.30
CA SER A 136 6.89 11.18 -3.06
C SER A 136 7.29 10.24 -4.19
N SER A 137 8.57 10.24 -4.57
CA SER A 137 9.11 9.37 -5.62
C SER A 137 10.34 8.64 -5.13
N GLY A 138 10.44 7.34 -5.42
CA GLY A 138 11.58 6.52 -5.04
C GLY A 138 11.38 5.03 -5.31
N VAL A 139 12.37 4.24 -4.96
CA VAL A 139 12.39 2.79 -5.15
C VAL A 139 11.81 2.09 -3.92
N VAL A 140 10.83 1.22 -4.14
CA VAL A 140 10.21 0.42 -3.08
C VAL A 140 11.22 -0.57 -2.50
N LYS A 141 11.44 -0.51 -1.19
CA LYS A 141 12.34 -1.45 -0.47
C LYS A 141 11.56 -2.59 0.16
N GLU A 142 10.45 -2.29 0.82
CA GLU A 142 9.66 -3.29 1.53
C GLU A 142 8.22 -2.81 1.67
N VAL A 143 7.29 -3.74 1.51
CA VAL A 143 5.87 -3.54 1.86
C VAL A 143 5.62 -4.24 3.17
N GLY A 144 5.57 -3.47 4.25
CA GLY A 144 5.27 -3.95 5.59
C GLY A 144 3.78 -4.04 5.87
N LEU A 145 3.42 -4.47 7.09
CA LEU A 145 2.02 -4.63 7.49
C LEU A 145 1.26 -3.30 7.56
N PHE A 146 1.91 -2.24 8.03
CA PHE A 146 1.29 -0.91 8.24
C PHE A 146 1.83 0.14 7.28
N THR A 147 3.08 0.01 6.87
CA THR A 147 3.80 1.00 6.08
C THR A 147 4.60 0.33 4.97
N THR A 148 4.78 1.04 3.87
CA THR A 148 5.71 0.70 2.80
C THR A 148 6.93 1.62 2.91
N SER A 149 8.12 1.02 2.80
CA SER A 149 9.40 1.73 2.80
C SER A 149 9.85 2.02 1.38
N ILE A 150 10.23 3.27 1.13
CA ILE A 150 10.68 3.77 -0.17
C ILE A 150 12.00 4.53 0.05
N ASP A 151 13.00 4.28 -0.79
CA ASP A 151 14.22 5.09 -0.82
C ASP A 151 14.21 5.98 -2.06
N THR A 152 14.46 7.27 -1.86
CA THR A 152 14.62 8.22 -2.97
C THR A 152 15.97 8.02 -3.68
N PHE A 153 16.14 8.61 -4.87
CA PHE A 153 17.41 8.50 -5.60
C PHE A 153 18.59 9.23 -4.92
N ASP A 154 18.30 10.19 -4.05
CA ASP A 154 19.25 10.87 -3.18
C ASP A 154 19.42 10.17 -1.81
N ASN A 155 18.96 8.92 -1.72
CA ASN A 155 19.12 8.03 -0.57
C ASN A 155 18.42 8.51 0.71
N ILE A 156 17.25 9.13 0.57
CA ILE A 156 16.38 9.48 1.70
C ILE A 156 15.37 8.35 1.91
N PHE A 157 15.29 7.86 3.16
CA PHE A 157 14.30 6.88 3.57
C PHE A 157 12.94 7.51 3.81
N ILE A 158 11.91 7.00 3.15
CA ILE A 158 10.51 7.39 3.33
C ILE A 158 9.73 6.17 3.82
N SER A 159 9.05 6.32 4.97
CA SER A 159 8.09 5.35 5.47
C SER A 159 6.69 5.90 5.30
N MET A 160 5.93 5.33 4.38
CA MET A 160 4.60 5.79 4.01
C MET A 160 3.52 4.83 4.51
N PRO A 161 2.44 5.30 5.18
CA PRO A 161 1.32 4.45 5.57
C PRO A 161 0.68 3.78 4.35
N ASN A 162 0.39 2.47 4.45
CA ASN A 162 -0.18 1.72 3.33
C ASN A 162 -1.54 2.27 2.86
N SER A 163 -2.35 2.76 3.79
CA SER A 163 -3.64 3.39 3.45
C SER A 163 -3.49 4.65 2.60
N THR A 164 -2.42 5.42 2.80
CA THR A 164 -2.10 6.60 1.98
C THR A 164 -1.74 6.18 0.56
N ILE A 165 -0.91 5.15 0.41
CA ILE A 165 -0.54 4.60 -0.90
C ILE A 165 -1.77 4.09 -1.64
N TRP A 166 -2.59 3.27 -0.96
CA TRP A 166 -3.75 2.63 -1.54
C TRP A 166 -4.83 3.62 -2.01
N SER A 167 -5.00 4.73 -1.28
CA SER A 167 -5.96 5.78 -1.62
C SER A 167 -5.46 6.81 -2.63
N SER A 168 -4.18 6.77 -2.99
CA SER A 168 -3.55 7.72 -3.91
C SER A 168 -3.39 7.12 -5.31
N THR A 169 -3.15 7.99 -6.29
CA THR A 169 -2.69 7.54 -7.61
C THR A 169 -1.27 7.00 -7.48
N ILE A 170 -1.02 5.81 -7.99
CA ILE A 170 0.29 5.17 -8.04
C ILE A 170 0.79 5.24 -9.48
N ILE A 171 1.92 5.92 -9.70
CA ILE A 171 2.61 5.93 -10.97
C ILE A 171 3.80 4.97 -10.83
N ASN A 172 3.75 3.84 -11.53
CA ASN A 172 4.84 2.86 -11.54
C ASN A 172 5.68 3.05 -12.81
N HIS A 173 6.90 3.53 -12.62
CA HIS A 173 7.83 3.82 -13.70
C HIS A 173 8.57 2.59 -14.21
N SER A 174 8.64 1.51 -13.41
CA SER A 174 9.35 0.26 -13.73
C SER A 174 8.45 -0.84 -14.30
N ARG A 175 7.11 -0.67 -14.23
CA ARG A 175 6.14 -1.70 -14.64
C ARG A 175 6.30 -2.14 -16.10
N HIS A 176 6.60 -1.19 -16.97
CA HIS A 176 6.86 -1.45 -18.38
C HIS A 176 8.35 -1.41 -18.64
N THR A 177 8.86 -2.48 -19.23
CA THR A 177 10.28 -2.59 -19.57
C THR A 177 10.69 -1.55 -20.60
N GLN A 178 9.80 -1.26 -21.57
CA GLN A 178 10.05 -0.29 -22.62
C GLN A 178 9.51 1.10 -22.24
N ARG A 179 10.35 2.12 -22.36
CA ARG A 179 10.05 3.52 -22.06
C ARG A 179 10.31 4.41 -23.26
N ARG A 180 9.45 5.42 -23.44
CA ARG A 180 9.65 6.48 -24.42
C ARG A 180 10.66 7.49 -23.88
N LEU A 181 11.65 7.82 -24.68
CA LEU A 181 12.62 8.88 -24.45
C LEU A 181 12.45 9.93 -25.55
N ASP A 182 12.14 11.15 -25.16
CA ASP A 182 12.01 12.30 -26.04
C ASP A 182 13.23 13.22 -25.79
N ILE A 183 14.01 13.48 -26.86
CA ILE A 183 15.17 14.37 -26.83
C ILE A 183 14.82 15.61 -27.63
N GLU A 184 14.76 16.75 -26.94
CA GLU A 184 14.37 18.03 -27.53
C GLU A 184 15.56 18.96 -27.62
N ILE A 185 15.69 19.63 -28.76
CA ILE A 185 16.76 20.60 -29.00
C ILE A 185 16.28 21.72 -29.93
N GLY A 186 16.75 22.92 -29.70
CA GLY A 186 16.52 24.06 -30.60
C GLY A 186 17.58 24.16 -31.68
N VAL A 187 17.15 24.34 -32.94
CA VAL A 187 18.04 24.59 -34.09
C VAL A 187 17.78 26.00 -34.65
N SER A 188 18.79 26.57 -35.31
CA SER A 188 18.66 27.90 -35.96
C SER A 188 17.58 27.90 -37.04
N TYR A 189 16.90 29.02 -37.21
CA TYR A 189 15.96 29.25 -38.32
C TYR A 189 16.59 29.10 -39.71
N ASN A 190 17.93 29.26 -39.78
CA ASN A 190 18.70 29.09 -41.02
C ASN A 190 19.09 27.63 -41.30
N SER A 191 18.80 26.71 -40.38
CA SER A 191 19.14 25.29 -40.53
C SER A 191 18.23 24.61 -41.53
N ASP A 192 18.81 23.75 -42.38
CA ASP A 192 18.04 22.84 -43.23
C ASP A 192 17.44 21.72 -42.40
N LEU A 193 16.12 21.70 -42.28
CA LEU A 193 15.40 20.74 -41.41
C LEU A 193 15.54 19.29 -41.92
N ASP A 194 15.68 19.05 -43.23
CA ASP A 194 15.92 17.71 -43.79
C ASP A 194 17.30 17.18 -43.36
N ASN A 195 18.31 18.07 -43.29
CA ASN A 195 19.63 17.73 -42.78
C ASN A 195 19.59 17.48 -41.27
N VAL A 196 18.82 18.28 -40.51
CA VAL A 196 18.62 18.10 -39.06
C VAL A 196 17.97 16.74 -38.81
N GLU A 197 16.90 16.38 -39.52
CA GLU A 197 16.20 15.11 -39.39
C GLU A 197 17.14 13.92 -39.62
N LYS A 198 17.86 13.89 -40.77
CA LYS A 198 18.81 12.83 -41.10
C LYS A 198 19.89 12.70 -40.03
N THR A 199 20.38 13.84 -39.54
CA THR A 199 21.44 13.88 -38.52
C THR A 199 20.94 13.35 -37.19
N MET A 200 19.74 13.72 -36.75
CA MET A 200 19.13 13.21 -35.50
C MET A 200 18.78 11.72 -35.62
N LEU A 201 18.24 11.29 -36.75
CA LEU A 201 17.92 9.86 -36.98
C LEU A 201 19.18 8.99 -37.01
N SER A 202 20.35 9.52 -37.40
CA SER A 202 21.62 8.74 -37.32
C SER A 202 22.02 8.37 -35.89
N LEU A 203 21.47 9.00 -34.87
CA LEU A 203 21.67 8.64 -33.48
C LEU A 203 20.96 7.35 -33.06
N THR A 204 19.97 6.93 -33.87
CA THR A 204 19.14 5.75 -33.58
C THR A 204 19.84 4.41 -33.89
N ASP A 205 21.05 4.46 -34.45
CA ASP A 205 21.90 3.27 -34.63
C ASP A 205 22.45 2.70 -33.32
N ASP A 206 22.15 3.35 -32.18
CA ASP A 206 22.54 2.87 -30.86
C ASP A 206 21.78 1.58 -30.50
N PRO A 207 22.49 0.49 -30.09
CA PRO A 207 21.86 -0.81 -29.83
C PRO A 207 20.84 -0.81 -28.68
N ARG A 208 20.85 0.22 -27.82
CA ARG A 208 19.87 0.41 -26.74
C ARG A 208 18.54 0.95 -27.23
N ILE A 209 18.45 1.40 -28.49
CA ILE A 209 17.24 1.98 -29.06
C ILE A 209 16.44 0.90 -29.78
N HIS A 210 15.20 0.72 -29.37
CA HIS A 210 14.28 -0.19 -30.04
C HIS A 210 13.86 0.36 -31.39
N GLN A 211 13.81 -0.52 -32.40
CA GLN A 211 13.33 -0.18 -33.74
C GLN A 211 11.81 -0.41 -33.88
N ASN A 212 11.15 -0.93 -32.85
CA ASN A 212 9.71 -1.10 -32.80
C ASN A 212 9.19 -0.67 -31.42
N PRO A 213 8.46 0.46 -31.28
CA PRO A 213 8.08 1.40 -32.37
C PRO A 213 9.29 2.10 -33.01
N GLU A 214 9.13 2.42 -34.32
CA GLU A 214 10.16 3.10 -35.09
C GLU A 214 10.50 4.48 -34.49
N PRO A 215 11.79 4.87 -34.42
CA PRO A 215 12.20 6.20 -34.03
C PRO A 215 11.57 7.29 -34.91
N GLN A 216 11.20 8.40 -34.30
CA GLN A 216 10.46 9.47 -34.97
C GLN A 216 11.15 10.81 -34.75
N PHE A 217 11.26 11.59 -35.83
CA PHE A 217 11.64 13.00 -35.77
C PHE A 217 10.41 13.87 -35.89
N HIS A 218 10.35 14.95 -35.09
CA HIS A 218 9.25 15.93 -35.14
C HIS A 218 9.78 17.34 -34.99
N VAL A 219 9.21 18.26 -35.77
CA VAL A 219 9.28 19.70 -35.52
C VAL A 219 8.13 20.04 -34.56
N LEU A 220 8.46 20.54 -33.36
CA LEU A 220 7.47 20.80 -32.33
C LEU A 220 6.85 22.20 -32.42
N SER A 221 7.70 23.21 -32.55
CA SER A 221 7.26 24.61 -32.58
C SER A 221 8.37 25.53 -33.10
N TYR A 222 7.95 26.71 -33.50
CA TYR A 222 8.81 27.82 -33.82
C TYR A 222 8.84 28.77 -32.60
N ALA A 223 9.95 28.73 -31.85
CA ALA A 223 10.15 29.53 -30.64
C ALA A 223 10.85 30.87 -30.96
N ASP A 224 11.00 31.74 -29.96
CA ASP A 224 11.50 33.14 -30.17
C ASP A 224 12.87 33.20 -30.90
N SER A 225 13.75 32.23 -30.68
CA SER A 225 15.12 32.26 -31.23
C SER A 225 15.54 30.93 -31.86
N SER A 226 14.66 29.93 -31.93
CA SER A 226 14.99 28.59 -32.45
C SER A 226 13.77 27.88 -32.98
N ILE A 227 13.98 26.86 -33.82
CA ILE A 227 13.00 25.86 -34.18
C ILE A 227 13.22 24.69 -33.22
N LEU A 228 12.21 24.36 -32.42
CA LEU A 228 12.30 23.24 -31.48
C LEU A 228 12.00 21.94 -32.20
N VAL A 229 12.95 21.01 -32.19
CA VAL A 229 12.83 19.68 -32.80
C VAL A 229 12.97 18.60 -31.72
N ARG A 230 12.40 17.43 -32.01
CA ARG A 230 12.38 16.28 -31.10
C ARG A 230 12.75 15.00 -31.84
N LEU A 231 13.63 14.25 -31.22
CA LEU A 231 13.83 12.84 -31.56
C LEU A 231 13.14 12.00 -30.49
N ARG A 232 12.18 11.20 -30.91
CA ARG A 232 11.45 10.24 -30.07
C ARG A 232 11.96 8.84 -30.33
N VAL A 233 12.41 8.18 -29.28
CA VAL A 233 12.88 6.80 -29.30
C VAL A 233 12.27 5.99 -28.19
N TYR A 234 12.32 4.67 -28.29
CA TYR A 234 11.92 3.75 -27.23
C TYR A 234 13.13 2.94 -26.80
N VAL A 235 13.29 2.76 -25.50
CA VAL A 235 14.46 2.16 -24.88
C VAL A 235 14.04 1.31 -23.69
N ASP A 236 14.89 0.41 -23.23
CA ASP A 236 14.64 -0.29 -21.98
C ASP A 236 14.76 0.69 -20.80
N TYR A 237 13.94 0.45 -19.76
CA TYR A 237 13.91 1.28 -18.57
C TYR A 237 15.29 1.50 -17.95
N ASP A 238 16.10 0.44 -17.86
CA ASP A 238 17.42 0.48 -17.23
C ASP A 238 18.42 1.36 -18.00
N ASP A 239 18.26 1.46 -19.31
CA ASP A 239 19.15 2.24 -20.18
C ASP A 239 18.70 3.69 -20.36
N MET A 240 17.48 4.03 -19.97
CA MET A 240 16.84 5.31 -20.30
C MET A 240 17.68 6.52 -19.89
N TYR A 241 18.16 6.56 -18.65
CA TYR A 241 18.95 7.70 -18.16
C TYR A 241 20.33 7.75 -18.77
N ALA A 242 21.01 6.61 -18.82
CA ALA A 242 22.36 6.53 -19.39
C ALA A 242 22.35 6.93 -20.87
N LEU A 243 21.38 6.43 -21.64
CA LEU A 243 21.24 6.80 -23.04
C LEU A 243 20.88 8.29 -23.22
N ASN A 244 19.97 8.83 -22.39
CA ASN A 244 19.61 10.25 -22.47
C ASN A 244 20.84 11.15 -22.31
N TRP A 245 21.69 10.88 -21.33
CA TRP A 245 22.93 11.65 -21.11
C TRP A 245 23.92 11.49 -22.27
N ASP A 246 24.09 10.28 -22.76
CA ASP A 246 24.97 9.98 -23.89
C ASP A 246 24.49 10.69 -25.16
N LEU A 247 23.19 10.61 -25.48
CA LEU A 247 22.66 11.24 -26.68
C LEU A 247 22.75 12.77 -26.60
N ASN A 248 22.43 13.38 -25.47
CA ASN A 248 22.60 14.83 -25.30
C ASN A 248 24.06 15.27 -25.52
N LYS A 249 25.03 14.49 -25.07
CA LYS A 249 26.45 14.76 -25.30
C LYS A 249 26.87 14.55 -26.77
N ARG A 250 26.33 13.52 -27.41
CA ARG A 250 26.60 13.17 -28.82
C ARG A 250 25.99 14.16 -29.79
N ILE A 251 24.76 14.64 -29.53
CA ILE A 251 24.06 15.59 -30.40
C ILE A 251 24.89 16.83 -30.64
N LYS A 252 25.49 17.45 -29.61
CA LYS A 252 26.29 18.66 -29.78
C LYS A 252 27.43 18.46 -30.76
N LYS A 253 28.18 17.35 -30.61
CA LYS A 253 29.30 17.03 -31.51
C LYS A 253 28.83 16.73 -32.94
N LEU A 254 27.70 16.04 -33.06
CA LEU A 254 27.14 15.65 -34.34
C LEU A 254 26.64 16.88 -35.10
N PHE A 255 25.95 17.79 -34.44
CA PHE A 255 25.48 19.05 -35.02
C PHE A 255 26.63 19.92 -35.50
N ASP A 256 27.69 20.04 -34.68
CA ASP A 256 28.90 20.81 -35.07
C ASP A 256 29.54 20.22 -36.36
N SER A 257 29.61 18.87 -36.50
CA SER A 257 30.18 18.22 -37.67
C SER A 257 29.33 18.33 -38.95
N HIS A 258 28.00 18.58 -38.80
CA HIS A 258 27.06 18.74 -39.91
C HIS A 258 26.65 20.20 -40.15
N ASN A 259 27.34 21.16 -39.52
CA ASN A 259 27.07 22.60 -39.60
C ASN A 259 25.63 22.97 -39.21
N ILE A 260 25.06 22.24 -38.24
CA ILE A 260 23.76 22.56 -37.63
C ILE A 260 24.00 23.45 -36.42
N GLU A 261 23.48 24.66 -36.46
CA GLU A 261 23.65 25.63 -35.41
C GLU A 261 22.60 25.47 -34.31
N ILE A 262 23.06 25.40 -33.03
CA ILE A 262 22.22 25.58 -31.85
C ILE A 262 22.28 27.07 -31.51
N PRO A 263 21.20 27.83 -31.74
CA PRO A 263 21.27 29.29 -31.67
C PRO A 263 21.33 29.76 -30.24
N PHE A 264 22.03 30.89 -30.03
CA PHE A 264 21.87 31.69 -28.82
C PHE A 264 20.57 32.52 -28.90
N ALA A 265 20.15 33.06 -27.75
CA ALA A 265 19.03 33.98 -27.73
C ALA A 265 19.30 35.19 -28.70
N GLN A 266 18.36 35.44 -29.62
CA GLN A 266 18.46 36.49 -30.62
C GLN A 266 17.73 37.74 -30.13
N LEU A 267 18.35 38.91 -30.32
CA LEU A 267 17.73 40.20 -30.06
C LEU A 267 17.88 41.07 -31.31
N VAL A 268 16.76 41.53 -31.86
CA VAL A 268 16.77 42.46 -32.97
C VAL A 268 16.64 43.89 -32.40
N LEU A 269 17.65 44.71 -32.62
CA LEU A 269 17.65 46.14 -32.23
C LEU A 269 17.24 47.00 -33.43
N HIS A 270 16.14 47.71 -33.27
CA HIS A 270 15.73 48.77 -34.21
C HIS A 270 16.22 50.09 -33.67
N ASN A 271 17.19 50.72 -34.34
CA ASN A 271 17.54 52.10 -34.06
C ASN A 271 16.43 53.00 -34.62
N ALA A 272 15.84 53.84 -33.77
CA ALA A 272 14.96 54.89 -34.22
C ALA A 272 15.86 55.98 -34.85
N ASP A 273 15.66 56.27 -36.12
CA ASP A 273 16.25 57.40 -36.83
C ASP A 273 15.70 58.74 -36.30
#